data_9914e79e32012c8fca72ed4abaf2efbc
#
_entry.id   9914e79e32012c8fca72ed4abaf2efbc
#
_cell.length_a   1.000
_cell.length_b   1.000
_cell.length_c   1.000
_cell.angle_alpha   90.00
_cell.angle_beta   90.00
_cell.angle_gamma   90.00
#
_symmetry.space_group_name_H-M   'P 1'
#
loop_
_entity.id
_entity.type
_entity.pdbx_description
1 polymer ?
#
loop_
_entity_poly.entity_id
_entity_poly.type
_entity_poly.pdbx_seq_one_letter_code
_entity_poly.pdbx_strand_id
1 'polypeptide(L)'
;MKGFYNVTKQIKEALEAEPFVNTVTFGSIDDVDLNKTTIFPLSHVIVNNTTVGTKTLTFNISILSMDIVDISKDAVTDIFVGNDNEQDVLNTQLALQTRVINKLQRGDLYTDLFQVEGDVSCEPFVDRFENKLAGWAATFDVVVQNDMTIC
;
A
#
# COMPACT_ATOMS: atom_id res chain seq x y z
N MET A 1 -22.65 3.36 -6.55
CA MET A 1 -21.80 2.98 -5.39
C MET A 1 -20.73 4.05 -5.17
N LYS A 2 -21.02 4.96 -4.26
CA LYS A 2 -20.11 6.09 -3.97
C LYS A 2 -18.98 5.67 -3.02
N GLY A 3 -19.24 4.74 -2.12
CA GLY A 3 -18.26 4.34 -1.11
C GLY A 3 -16.98 3.75 -1.69
N PHE A 4 -17.08 2.94 -2.73
CA PHE A 4 -15.91 2.36 -3.40
C PHE A 4 -15.00 3.44 -3.98
N TYR A 5 -15.55 4.38 -4.75
CA TYR A 5 -14.76 5.47 -5.33
C TYR A 5 -14.19 6.40 -4.27
N ASN A 6 -14.94 6.66 -3.20
CA ASN A 6 -14.45 7.50 -2.11
C ASN A 6 -13.23 6.87 -1.43
N VAL A 7 -13.29 5.59 -1.10
CA VAL A 7 -12.18 4.87 -0.44
C VAL A 7 -10.96 4.82 -1.34
N THR A 8 -11.12 4.40 -2.60
CA THR A 8 -9.99 4.31 -3.52
C THR A 8 -9.35 5.67 -3.79
N LYS A 9 -10.16 6.71 -3.89
CA LYS A 9 -9.67 8.09 -4.05
C LYS A 9 -8.89 8.56 -2.83
N GLN A 10 -9.41 8.33 -1.63
CA GLN A 10 -8.72 8.72 -0.38
C GLN A 10 -7.37 8.04 -0.24
N ILE A 11 -7.30 6.75 -0.55
CA ILE A 11 -6.05 5.99 -0.52
C ILE A 11 -5.07 6.54 -1.56
N LYS A 12 -5.52 6.76 -2.78
CA LYS A 12 -4.70 7.32 -3.85
C LYS A 12 -4.13 8.69 -3.48
N GLU A 13 -4.97 9.60 -2.99
CA GLU A 13 -4.54 10.93 -2.58
C GLU A 13 -3.55 10.89 -1.41
N ALA A 14 -3.78 10.00 -0.43
CA ALA A 14 -2.88 9.84 0.70
C ALA A 14 -1.49 9.35 0.25
N LEU A 15 -1.46 8.42 -0.71
CA LEU A 15 -0.20 7.91 -1.28
C LEU A 15 0.50 8.96 -2.14
N GLU A 16 -0.22 9.65 -3.00
CA GLU A 16 0.35 10.69 -3.87
C GLU A 16 0.90 11.89 -3.10
N ALA A 17 0.39 12.14 -1.89
CA ALA A 17 0.89 13.20 -1.02
C ALA A 17 2.26 12.89 -0.40
N GLU A 18 2.70 11.63 -0.44
CA GLU A 18 3.97 11.22 0.12
C GLU A 18 5.13 11.49 -0.86
N PRO A 19 6.22 12.14 -0.40
CA PRO A 19 7.32 12.50 -1.30
C PRO A 19 8.11 11.31 -1.84
N PHE A 20 8.04 10.15 -1.17
CA PHE A 20 8.74 8.93 -1.59
C PHE A 20 7.88 8.02 -2.47
N VAL A 21 6.74 8.48 -2.94
CA VAL A 21 5.90 7.77 -3.91
C VAL A 21 6.02 8.45 -5.26
N ASN A 22 6.48 7.71 -6.27
CA ASN A 22 6.55 8.20 -7.64
C ASN A 22 5.29 7.84 -8.43
N THR A 23 4.80 6.62 -8.26
CA THR A 23 3.66 6.10 -9.02
C THR A 23 2.71 5.36 -8.10
N VAL A 24 1.42 5.58 -8.29
CA VAL A 24 0.35 4.82 -7.62
C VAL A 24 -0.43 4.07 -8.68
N THR A 25 -0.54 2.75 -8.51
CA THR A 25 -1.30 1.87 -9.41
C THR A 25 -2.39 1.13 -8.66
N PHE A 26 -3.33 0.58 -9.41
CA PHE A 26 -4.50 -0.11 -8.85
C PHE A 26 -4.82 -1.36 -9.68
N GLY A 27 -5.30 -2.40 -9.02
CA GLY A 27 -5.76 -3.61 -9.66
C GLY A 27 -4.85 -4.80 -9.46
N SER A 28 -4.72 -5.68 -10.46
CA SER A 28 -3.83 -6.83 -10.39
C SER A 28 -2.36 -6.40 -10.53
N ILE A 29 -1.50 -6.94 -9.67
CA ILE A 29 -0.05 -6.67 -9.78
C ILE A 29 0.52 -7.21 -11.10
N ASP A 30 -0.10 -8.22 -11.69
CA ASP A 30 0.33 -8.79 -12.96
C ASP A 30 0.22 -7.81 -14.13
N ASP A 31 -0.64 -6.80 -14.02
CA ASP A 31 -0.81 -5.75 -15.02
C ASP A 31 0.27 -4.67 -14.96
N VAL A 32 1.11 -4.68 -13.92
CA VAL A 32 2.17 -3.71 -13.72
C VAL A 32 3.49 -4.27 -14.25
N ASP A 33 4.16 -3.49 -15.10
CA ASP A 33 5.49 -3.86 -15.60
C ASP A 33 6.57 -3.51 -14.57
N LEU A 34 6.88 -4.47 -13.70
CA LEU A 34 7.86 -4.31 -12.61
C LEU A 34 9.31 -4.20 -13.11
N ASN A 35 9.55 -4.41 -14.39
CA ASN A 35 10.89 -4.24 -14.97
C ASN A 35 11.19 -2.78 -15.33
N LYS A 36 10.17 -1.93 -15.40
CA LYS A 36 10.37 -0.50 -15.62
C LYS A 36 10.95 0.16 -14.39
N THR A 37 12.10 0.80 -14.53
CA THR A 37 12.75 1.51 -13.41
C THR A 37 12.13 2.86 -13.12
N THR A 38 11.47 3.47 -14.10
CA THR A 38 10.93 4.84 -14.02
C THR A 38 9.68 4.96 -13.14
N ILE A 39 9.00 3.85 -12.84
CA ILE A 39 7.79 3.85 -12.01
C ILE A 39 8.06 3.81 -10.51
N PHE A 40 9.30 3.48 -10.11
CA PHE A 40 9.65 3.34 -8.69
C PHE A 40 10.11 4.67 -8.07
N PRO A 41 9.90 4.88 -6.77
CA PRO A 41 9.14 4.05 -5.81
C PRO A 41 7.66 3.92 -6.20
N LEU A 42 7.14 2.70 -6.11
CA LEU A 42 5.79 2.34 -6.54
C LEU A 42 4.93 1.95 -5.35
N SER A 43 3.71 2.46 -5.31
CA SER A 43 2.66 1.98 -4.41
C SER A 43 1.51 1.40 -5.22
N HIS A 44 1.15 0.16 -4.93
CA HIS A 44 0.12 -0.56 -5.65
C HIS A 44 -1.04 -0.91 -4.71
N VAL A 45 -2.26 -0.59 -5.12
CA VAL A 45 -3.46 -0.80 -4.31
C VAL A 45 -4.27 -1.95 -4.90
N ILE A 46 -4.63 -2.91 -4.05
CA ILE A 46 -5.44 -4.07 -4.42
C ILE A 46 -6.67 -4.12 -3.51
N VAL A 47 -7.85 -4.24 -4.11
CA VAL A 47 -9.06 -4.61 -3.36
C VAL A 47 -9.20 -6.12 -3.45
N ASN A 48 -9.00 -6.80 -2.33
CA ASN A 48 -9.01 -8.28 -2.29
C ASN A 48 -10.43 -8.84 -2.32
N ASN A 49 -11.32 -8.29 -1.53
CA ASN A 49 -12.72 -8.70 -1.46
C ASN A 49 -13.57 -7.62 -0.81
N THR A 50 -14.88 -7.82 -0.87
CA THR A 50 -15.87 -6.94 -0.24
C THR A 50 -16.89 -7.80 0.50
N THR A 51 -17.17 -7.45 1.74
CA THR A 51 -18.23 -8.07 2.54
C THR A 51 -19.42 -7.12 2.56
N VAL A 52 -20.57 -7.62 2.10
CA VAL A 52 -21.81 -6.83 2.02
C VAL A 52 -22.66 -7.09 3.25
N GLY A 53 -22.84 -6.06 4.07
CA GLY A 53 -23.77 -6.06 5.18
C GLY A 53 -25.03 -5.25 4.86
N THR A 54 -25.99 -5.29 5.76
CA THR A 54 -27.26 -4.56 5.57
C THR A 54 -27.08 -3.04 5.67
N LYS A 55 -26.17 -2.58 6.49
CA LYS A 55 -25.93 -1.15 6.74
C LYS A 55 -24.55 -0.69 6.27
N THR A 56 -23.61 -1.60 6.17
CA THR A 56 -22.21 -1.29 5.85
C THR A 56 -21.65 -2.24 4.81
N LEU A 57 -20.63 -1.76 4.11
CA LEU A 57 -19.75 -2.57 3.27
C LEU A 57 -18.37 -2.55 3.88
N THR A 58 -17.67 -3.67 3.82
CA THR A 58 -16.28 -3.76 4.28
C THR A 58 -15.41 -4.19 3.12
N PHE A 59 -14.44 -3.34 2.75
CA PHE A 59 -13.46 -3.65 1.72
C PHE A 59 -12.17 -4.13 2.38
N ASN A 60 -11.70 -5.30 1.99
CA ASN A 60 -10.36 -5.78 2.36
C ASN A 60 -9.37 -5.28 1.32
N ILE A 61 -8.44 -4.43 1.73
CA ILE A 61 -7.54 -3.71 0.84
C ILE A 61 -6.10 -4.02 1.23
N SER A 62 -5.26 -4.23 0.22
CA SER A 62 -3.81 -4.34 0.39
C SER A 62 -3.12 -3.18 -0.32
N ILE A 63 -2.09 -2.63 0.33
CA ILE A 63 -1.19 -1.63 -0.25
C ILE A 63 0.21 -2.24 -0.27
N LEU A 64 0.78 -2.34 -1.46
CA LEU A 64 2.17 -2.76 -1.66
C LEU A 64 3.00 -1.51 -1.91
N SER A 65 3.96 -1.23 -1.05
CA SER A 65 4.91 -0.13 -1.22
C SER A 65 6.28 -0.70 -1.45
N MET A 66 6.90 -0.39 -2.59
CA MET A 66 8.13 -1.03 -3.00
C MET A 66 9.06 -0.08 -3.75
N ASP A 67 10.33 -0.38 -3.69
CA ASP A 67 11.37 0.33 -4.46
C ASP A 67 12.47 -0.65 -4.89
N ILE A 68 13.27 -0.20 -5.84
CA ILE A 68 14.39 -0.97 -6.36
C ILE A 68 15.52 -0.96 -5.35
N VAL A 69 16.12 -2.13 -5.11
CA VAL A 69 17.32 -2.29 -4.30
C VAL A 69 18.54 -2.21 -5.20
N ASP A 70 19.44 -1.29 -4.88
CA ASP A 70 20.74 -1.20 -5.54
C ASP A 70 21.64 -2.34 -5.04
N ILE A 71 22.09 -3.19 -5.97
CA ILE A 71 22.93 -4.34 -5.65
C ILE A 71 24.39 -3.95 -5.85
N SER A 72 25.19 -4.11 -4.79
CA SER A 72 26.64 -3.93 -4.84
C SER A 72 27.32 -5.24 -5.22
N LYS A 73 28.38 -5.14 -6.04
CA LYS A 73 29.25 -6.27 -6.40
C LYS A 73 30.48 -6.37 -5.51
N ASP A 74 30.67 -5.42 -4.61
CA ASP A 74 31.82 -5.39 -3.70
C ASP A 74 31.68 -6.48 -2.61
N ALA A 75 32.81 -6.88 -2.04
CA ALA A 75 32.80 -7.83 -0.92
C ALA A 75 32.06 -7.24 0.29
N VAL A 76 31.22 -8.07 0.91
CA VAL A 76 30.45 -7.66 2.09
C VAL A 76 31.37 -7.56 3.30
N THR A 77 31.39 -6.38 3.93
CA THR A 77 32.17 -6.11 5.16
C THR A 77 31.35 -6.29 6.43
N ASP A 78 30.03 -6.04 6.34
CA ASP A 78 29.07 -6.28 7.41
C ASP A 78 28.00 -7.24 6.92
N ILE A 79 28.01 -8.47 7.43
CA ILE A 79 27.11 -9.54 6.98
C ILE A 79 25.65 -9.21 7.33
N PHE A 80 25.40 -8.49 8.40
CA PHE A 80 24.04 -8.15 8.84
C PHE A 80 23.40 -7.11 7.91
N VAL A 81 24.11 -6.02 7.64
CA VAL A 81 23.61 -4.93 6.76
C VAL A 81 23.80 -5.28 5.29
N GLY A 82 24.91 -5.90 4.93
CA GLY A 82 25.32 -6.12 3.54
C GLY A 82 25.79 -4.83 2.87
N ASN A 83 26.00 -4.90 1.56
CA ASN A 83 26.41 -3.76 0.77
C ASN A 83 25.26 -3.16 -0.06
N ASP A 84 24.14 -3.87 -0.12
CA ASP A 84 22.95 -3.39 -0.80
C ASP A 84 22.17 -2.41 0.09
N ASN A 85 21.39 -1.54 -0.51
CA ASN A 85 20.54 -0.60 0.23
C ASN A 85 19.19 -1.19 0.65
N GLU A 86 19.09 -2.51 0.76
CA GLU A 86 17.84 -3.21 1.08
C GLU A 86 17.19 -2.73 2.39
N GLN A 87 17.98 -2.61 3.45
CA GLN A 87 17.46 -2.15 4.74
C GLN A 87 16.96 -0.70 4.67
N ASP A 88 17.66 0.15 3.93
CA ASP A 88 17.23 1.54 3.73
C ASP A 88 15.92 1.62 2.96
N VAL A 89 15.75 0.81 1.93
CA VAL A 89 14.50 0.69 1.16
C VAL A 89 13.37 0.20 2.06
N LEU A 90 13.59 -0.85 2.82
CA LEU A 90 12.59 -1.38 3.75
C LEU A 90 12.19 -0.35 4.80
N ASN A 91 13.15 0.37 5.37
CA ASN A 91 12.86 1.42 6.35
C ASN A 91 12.04 2.55 5.76
N THR A 92 12.40 3.02 4.57
CA THR A 92 11.70 4.12 3.89
C THR A 92 10.28 3.74 3.53
N GLN A 93 10.08 2.54 2.98
CA GLN A 93 8.75 2.07 2.60
C GLN A 93 7.86 1.80 3.80
N LEU A 94 8.42 1.30 4.90
CA LEU A 94 7.66 1.12 6.15
C LEU A 94 7.23 2.48 6.73
N ALA A 95 8.12 3.47 6.74
CA ALA A 95 7.80 4.81 7.21
C ALA A 95 6.67 5.44 6.39
N LEU A 96 6.73 5.28 5.07
CA LEU A 96 5.68 5.73 4.15
C LEU A 96 4.34 5.07 4.46
N GLN A 97 4.32 3.74 4.56
CA GLN A 97 3.09 3.00 4.89
C GLN A 97 2.53 3.40 6.25
N THR A 98 3.38 3.55 7.25
CA THR A 98 2.98 3.97 8.59
C THR A 98 2.28 5.33 8.55
N ARG A 99 2.82 6.30 7.82
CA ARG A 99 2.21 7.62 7.69
C ARG A 99 0.85 7.55 6.98
N VAL A 100 0.78 6.83 5.87
CA VAL A 100 -0.47 6.68 5.10
C VAL A 100 -1.53 5.97 5.92
N ILE A 101 -1.18 4.86 6.57
CA ILE A 101 -2.11 4.09 7.40
C ILE A 101 -2.60 4.93 8.57
N ASN A 102 -1.73 5.67 9.26
CA ASN A 102 -2.13 6.54 10.37
C ASN A 102 -3.10 7.63 9.90
N LYS A 103 -2.91 8.16 8.72
CA LYS A 103 -3.83 9.12 8.10
C LYS A 103 -5.21 8.50 7.87
N LEU A 104 -5.25 7.29 7.32
CA LEU A 104 -6.49 6.57 7.04
C LEU A 104 -7.20 6.15 8.33
N GLN A 105 -6.45 5.77 9.37
CA GLN A 105 -7.02 5.37 10.67
C GLN A 105 -7.69 6.52 11.41
N ARG A 106 -7.39 7.76 11.05
CA ARG A 106 -8.08 8.95 11.58
C ARG A 106 -9.44 9.19 10.92
N GLY A 107 -9.76 8.46 9.87
CA GLY A 107 -11.04 8.57 9.18
C GLY A 107 -12.19 8.17 10.08
N ASP A 108 -13.29 8.91 10.01
CA ASP A 108 -14.52 8.68 10.75
C ASP A 108 -15.62 8.30 9.77
N LEU A 109 -16.37 7.23 10.08
CA LEU A 109 -17.42 6.72 9.20
C LEU A 109 -18.49 7.77 8.87
N TYR A 110 -18.79 8.64 9.80
CA TYR A 110 -19.86 9.63 9.63
C TYR A 110 -19.39 10.93 8.99
N THR A 111 -18.17 11.34 9.26
CA THR A 111 -17.59 12.60 8.76
C THR A 111 -16.86 12.39 7.43
N ASP A 112 -16.01 11.37 7.37
CA ASP A 112 -15.15 11.09 6.20
C ASP A 112 -15.76 10.04 5.28
N LEU A 113 -16.83 9.39 5.71
CA LEU A 113 -17.57 8.34 4.99
C LEU A 113 -16.80 7.03 4.83
N PHE A 114 -15.74 6.86 5.58
CA PHE A 114 -15.02 5.59 5.70
C PHE A 114 -14.34 5.48 7.07
N GLN A 115 -14.07 4.25 7.49
CA GLN A 115 -13.36 3.98 8.74
C GLN A 115 -12.50 2.73 8.57
N VAL A 116 -11.22 2.83 8.93
CA VAL A 116 -10.32 1.66 8.98
C VAL A 116 -10.53 0.95 10.32
N GLU A 117 -10.79 -0.36 10.25
CA GLU A 117 -11.01 -1.17 11.45
C GLU A 117 -9.72 -1.81 11.94
N GLY A 118 -9.49 -1.67 13.27
CA GLY A 118 -8.43 -2.38 13.97
C GLY A 118 -7.03 -1.93 13.62
N ASP A 119 -6.09 -2.75 14.06
CA ASP A 119 -4.67 -2.56 13.75
C ASP A 119 -4.35 -3.12 12.36
N VAL A 120 -3.39 -2.49 11.71
CA VAL A 120 -2.94 -2.89 10.38
C VAL A 120 -1.62 -3.64 10.47
N SER A 121 -1.59 -4.85 9.92
CA SER A 121 -0.38 -5.66 9.87
C SER A 121 0.37 -5.36 8.56
N CYS A 122 1.67 -5.12 8.67
CA CYS A 122 2.56 -4.93 7.52
C CYS A 122 3.55 -6.09 7.45
N GLU A 123 3.67 -6.70 6.28
CA GLU A 123 4.60 -7.80 6.03
C GLU A 123 5.68 -7.37 5.04
N PRO A 124 6.97 -7.61 5.35
CA PRO A 124 8.03 -7.28 4.40
C PRO A 124 8.09 -8.33 3.28
N PHE A 125 8.54 -7.89 2.12
CA PHE A 125 8.84 -8.79 1.01
C PHE A 125 10.09 -8.34 0.27
N VAL A 126 10.78 -9.30 -0.32
CA VAL A 126 11.90 -9.07 -1.23
C VAL A 126 11.70 -10.01 -2.41
N ASP A 127 11.49 -9.45 -3.59
CA ASP A 127 11.32 -10.22 -4.81
C ASP A 127 12.41 -9.85 -5.81
N ARG A 128 12.86 -10.84 -6.57
CA ARG A 128 13.87 -10.65 -7.59
C ARG A 128 13.28 -10.97 -8.97
N PHE A 129 13.06 -9.92 -9.73
CA PHE A 129 12.77 -9.96 -11.16
C PHE A 129 14.06 -9.60 -11.92
N GLU A 130 14.01 -8.86 -13.00
CA GLU A 130 15.21 -8.24 -13.57
C GLU A 130 15.83 -7.26 -12.58
N ASN A 131 15.00 -6.54 -11.83
CA ASN A 131 15.38 -5.70 -10.70
C ASN A 131 15.07 -6.41 -9.40
N LYS A 132 15.92 -6.24 -8.38
CA LYS A 132 15.61 -6.64 -7.01
C LYS A 132 14.71 -5.59 -6.40
N LEU A 133 13.54 -6.00 -5.91
CA LEU A 133 12.57 -5.13 -5.28
C LEU A 133 12.41 -5.48 -3.81
N ALA A 134 12.29 -4.49 -2.96
CA ALA A 134 11.97 -4.68 -1.56
C ALA A 134 10.86 -3.72 -1.16
N GLY A 135 10.05 -4.14 -0.21
CA GLY A 135 8.96 -3.32 0.27
C GLY A 135 8.12 -4.00 1.33
N TRP A 136 6.95 -3.45 1.54
CA TRP A 136 5.99 -3.89 2.55
C TRP A 136 4.60 -4.03 1.96
N ALA A 137 3.89 -5.06 2.40
CA ALA A 137 2.47 -5.27 2.09
C ALA A 137 1.65 -5.02 3.34
N ALA A 138 0.77 -4.04 3.30
CA ALA A 138 -0.18 -3.77 4.38
C ALA A 138 -1.56 -4.24 3.94
N THR A 139 -2.26 -4.97 4.80
CA THR A 139 -3.63 -5.42 4.55
C THR A 139 -4.54 -4.96 5.69
N PHE A 140 -5.67 -4.37 5.33
CA PHE A 140 -6.61 -3.82 6.30
C PHE A 140 -8.04 -3.81 5.76
N ASP A 141 -8.99 -3.67 6.67
CA ASP A 141 -10.41 -3.56 6.34
C ASP A 141 -10.86 -2.11 6.45
N VAL A 142 -11.60 -1.65 5.45
CA VAL A 142 -12.21 -0.32 5.41
C VAL A 142 -13.71 -0.47 5.36
N VAL A 143 -14.39 0.12 6.33
CA VAL A 143 -15.86 0.10 6.45
C VAL A 143 -16.41 1.38 5.82
N VAL A 144 -17.43 1.23 4.99
CA VAL A 144 -18.21 2.33 4.44
C VAL A 144 -19.70 2.06 4.66
N GLN A 145 -20.51 3.10 4.59
CA GLN A 145 -21.96 2.93 4.63
C GLN A 145 -22.46 2.28 3.35
N ASN A 146 -23.43 1.37 3.47
CA ASN A 146 -24.07 0.76 2.32
C ASN A 146 -25.13 1.73 1.78
N ASP A 147 -24.77 2.49 0.75
CA ASP A 147 -25.61 3.50 0.10
C ASP A 147 -26.59 2.91 -0.92
N MET A 148 -26.55 1.60 -1.11
CA MET A 148 -27.44 0.88 -2.02
C MET A 148 -28.68 0.30 -1.32
N THR A 149 -28.77 0.43 0.01
CA THR A 149 -29.96 -0.01 0.74
C THR A 149 -31.13 0.90 0.40
N ILE A 150 -32.22 0.27 0.02
CA ILE A 150 -33.52 0.97 -0.23
C ILE A 150 -34.30 0.95 1.07
N CYS A 151 -34.64 2.11 1.56
CA CYS A 151 -35.50 2.26 2.73
C CYS A 151 -36.97 2.36 2.30
#